data_7c6989a7b0a6e206353378cc5152d95a
#
_entry.id   7c6989a7b0a6e206353378cc5152d95a
#
_cell.length_a   1.000
_cell.length_b   1.000
_cell.length_c   1.000
_cell.angle_alpha   90.00
_cell.angle_beta   90.00
_cell.angle_gamma   90.00
#
_symmetry.space_group_name_H-M   'P 1'
#
loop_
_entity.id
_entity.type
_entity.pdbx_description
1 polymer ?
#
loop_
_entity_poly.entity_id
_entity_poly.type
_entity_poly.pdbx_seq_one_letter_code
_entity_poly.pdbx_strand_id
1 'polypeptide(L)'
;MKLLRYTYRKLSLLLLFLIAVWGVLFYYTIIDEVVDETDDTLENYANILVNSALHDPSVLETNGSMMSFYSFRPISEREGIHYRQTFYDSTVYIEIEDEDEPVRVMRTAFRMPDGQYYELTLMISILERDDMVEAMLWYLGALFLLFLVTTSIGIRLILKGVFSPLQRLLNWLHSIEPGKELPPLDNPTQIREFRELSQAAVDMGNRSYRAYEEQKQFIENASHELQTPLAIARGKVELLAESETLTEQQMKELDAIYTTLGRAVKLNKSLLLLSRIENGQYAETEDVSVDEVIDHLLPDLLDIYEHKQIRLSRQHGEHPFRIRCNHSLAQILLSNLIKNALLHNQDGGELHVVTTPRSLTIKNTGDEPLDADKLFRRFYHSVKGKKDSTGLGLAIAQTIAKASSLRLTYEWREGMHCFLLVKESQKHS
;
A
#
# COMPACT_ATOMS: atom_id res chain seq x y z
N MET A 1 1.97 6.47 -3.62
CA MET A 1 2.65 7.61 -2.94
C MET A 1 3.78 7.24 -1.98
N LYS A 2 3.77 6.06 -1.33
CA LYS A 2 4.85 5.67 -0.38
C LYS A 2 6.23 5.53 -1.03
N LEU A 3 6.33 4.89 -2.20
CA LEU A 3 7.60 4.68 -2.91
C LEU A 3 8.26 6.00 -3.33
N LEU A 4 7.51 6.89 -3.98
CA LEU A 4 8.01 8.20 -4.43
C LEU A 4 8.52 9.04 -3.24
N ARG A 5 7.78 9.06 -2.11
CA ARG A 5 8.20 9.76 -0.89
C ARG A 5 9.45 9.15 -0.28
N TYR A 6 9.56 7.82 -0.31
CA TYR A 6 10.73 7.11 0.19
C TYR A 6 11.98 7.44 -0.62
N THR A 7 11.90 7.33 -1.95
CA THR A 7 13.01 7.62 -2.87
C THR A 7 13.45 9.08 -2.78
N TYR A 8 12.49 10.02 -2.78
CA TYR A 8 12.76 11.45 -2.60
C TYR A 8 13.51 11.71 -1.28
N ARG A 9 13.04 11.17 -0.15
CA ARG A 9 13.70 11.35 1.15
C ARG A 9 15.14 10.82 1.17
N LYS A 10 15.39 9.65 0.57
CA LYS A 10 16.74 9.09 0.49
C LYS A 10 17.68 9.93 -0.37
N LEU A 11 17.21 10.38 -1.53
CA LEU A 11 18.00 11.25 -2.42
C LEU A 11 18.25 12.62 -1.79
N SER A 12 17.26 13.22 -1.13
CA SER A 12 17.43 14.50 -0.43
C SER A 12 18.42 14.41 0.73
N LEU A 13 18.41 13.31 1.49
CA LEU A 13 19.39 13.07 2.56
C LEU A 13 20.81 12.89 2.01
N LEU A 14 20.95 12.14 0.91
CA LEU A 14 22.25 11.98 0.24
C LEU A 14 22.78 13.32 -0.28
N LEU A 15 21.91 14.11 -0.91
CA LEU A 15 22.27 15.42 -1.41
C LEU A 15 22.72 16.34 -0.28
N LEU A 16 21.99 16.39 0.83
CA LEU A 16 22.33 17.19 2.00
C LEU A 16 23.69 16.78 2.58
N PHE A 17 23.95 15.48 2.69
CA PHE A 17 25.23 14.96 3.13
C PHE A 17 26.38 15.40 2.21
N LEU A 18 26.21 15.27 0.89
CA LEU A 18 27.22 15.69 -0.09
C LEU A 18 27.49 17.19 0.00
N ILE A 19 26.45 18.02 0.10
CA ILE A 19 26.59 19.46 0.23
C ILE A 19 27.34 19.82 1.53
N ALA A 20 27.04 19.15 2.65
CA ALA A 20 27.73 19.37 3.91
C ALA A 20 29.24 19.05 3.81
N VAL A 21 29.57 17.90 3.18
CA VAL A 21 30.98 17.52 2.96
C VAL A 21 31.70 18.54 2.08
N TRP A 22 31.09 18.94 0.96
CA TRP A 22 31.67 19.95 0.07
C TRP A 22 31.79 21.32 0.75
N GLY A 23 30.82 21.70 1.56
CA GLY A 23 30.85 22.96 2.32
C GLY A 23 32.04 23.00 3.30
N VAL A 24 32.28 21.90 4.02
CA VAL A 24 33.43 21.79 4.94
C VAL A 24 34.75 21.83 4.19
N LEU A 25 34.89 21.10 3.10
CA LEU A 25 36.12 21.11 2.29
C LEU A 25 36.39 22.50 1.73
N PHE A 26 35.37 23.17 1.22
CA PHE A 26 35.49 24.51 0.65
C PHE A 26 35.85 25.55 1.71
N TYR A 27 35.29 25.43 2.92
CA TYR A 27 35.66 26.28 4.06
C TYR A 27 37.17 26.22 4.35
N TYR A 28 37.71 25.02 4.49
CA TYR A 28 39.16 24.86 4.75
C TYR A 28 40.02 25.38 3.60
N THR A 29 39.61 25.14 2.35
CA THR A 29 40.36 25.64 1.19
C THR A 29 40.38 27.17 1.12
N ILE A 30 39.25 27.83 1.43
CA ILE A 30 39.20 29.32 1.45
C ILE A 30 40.10 29.88 2.52
N ILE A 31 40.08 29.31 3.76
CA ILE A 31 40.90 29.82 4.85
C ILE A 31 42.38 29.66 4.49
N ASP A 32 42.77 28.49 3.99
CA ASP A 32 44.16 28.20 3.59
C ASP A 32 44.61 29.22 2.52
N GLU A 33 43.87 29.45 1.47
CA GLU A 33 44.14 30.39 0.40
C GLU A 33 44.26 31.85 0.91
N VAL A 34 43.36 32.23 1.82
CA VAL A 34 43.39 33.62 2.38
C VAL A 34 44.58 33.85 3.28
N VAL A 35 45.03 32.81 4.02
CA VAL A 35 46.22 32.87 4.84
C VAL A 35 47.45 32.99 3.94
N ASP A 36 47.59 32.13 2.92
CA ASP A 36 48.70 32.13 1.97
C ASP A 36 48.83 33.49 1.24
N GLU A 37 47.72 34.05 0.75
CA GLU A 37 47.71 35.38 0.09
C GLU A 37 48.15 36.49 1.04
N THR A 38 47.79 36.39 2.35
CA THR A 38 48.20 37.37 3.37
C THR A 38 49.71 37.25 3.62
N ASP A 39 50.26 36.03 3.70
CA ASP A 39 51.70 35.75 3.89
C ASP A 39 52.50 36.22 2.68
N ASP A 40 52.03 35.99 1.45
CA ASP A 40 52.63 36.48 0.21
C ASP A 40 52.65 38.04 0.16
N THR A 41 51.57 38.68 0.62
CA THR A 41 51.51 40.15 0.71
C THR A 41 52.54 40.67 1.69
N LEU A 42 52.71 40.07 2.87
CA LEU A 42 53.72 40.44 3.85
C LEU A 42 55.12 40.28 3.28
N GLU A 43 55.38 39.18 2.56
CA GLU A 43 56.68 38.92 1.93
C GLU A 43 57.04 39.96 0.87
N ASN A 44 56.02 40.36 0.03
CA ASN A 44 56.19 41.43 -0.97
C ASN A 44 56.52 42.76 -0.31
N TYR A 45 55.80 43.15 0.76
CA TYR A 45 56.08 44.37 1.50
C TYR A 45 57.46 44.34 2.19
N ALA A 46 57.84 43.19 2.78
CA ALA A 46 59.15 43.02 3.37
C ALA A 46 60.26 43.24 2.33
N ASN A 47 60.12 42.65 1.15
CA ASN A 47 61.08 42.83 0.05
C ASN A 47 61.19 44.28 -0.37
N ILE A 48 60.11 45.04 -0.45
CA ILE A 48 60.09 46.46 -0.77
C ILE A 48 60.82 47.25 0.33
N LEU A 49 60.51 47.01 1.61
CA LEU A 49 61.13 47.68 2.75
C LEU A 49 62.64 47.37 2.87
N VAL A 50 63.03 46.14 2.68
CA VAL A 50 64.43 45.72 2.67
C VAL A 50 65.20 46.41 1.54
N ASN A 51 64.65 46.42 0.33
CA ASN A 51 65.26 47.16 -0.80
C ASN A 51 65.34 48.63 -0.53
N SER A 52 64.33 49.27 0.08
CA SER A 52 64.37 50.67 0.44
C SER A 52 65.42 50.95 1.49
N ALA A 53 65.55 50.13 2.53
CA ALA A 53 66.56 50.25 3.57
C ALA A 53 67.99 50.07 3.02
N LEU A 54 68.17 49.18 2.02
CA LEU A 54 69.48 48.98 1.36
C LEU A 54 69.92 50.18 0.54
N HIS A 55 69.00 51.01 0.01
CA HIS A 55 69.27 52.20 -0.77
C HIS A 55 69.33 53.48 0.09
N ASP A 56 68.54 53.55 1.13
CA ASP A 56 68.48 54.69 2.04
C ASP A 56 68.41 54.24 3.52
N PRO A 57 69.53 54.22 4.23
CA PRO A 57 69.63 53.82 5.63
C PRO A 57 68.74 54.63 6.59
N SER A 58 68.24 55.81 6.21
CA SER A 58 67.37 56.63 7.05
C SER A 58 66.03 55.92 7.31
N VAL A 59 65.63 54.98 6.44
CA VAL A 59 64.41 54.15 6.61
C VAL A 59 64.47 53.29 7.87
N LEU A 60 65.67 52.90 8.33
CA LEU A 60 65.84 52.11 9.55
C LEU A 60 65.52 52.87 10.83
N GLU A 61 65.48 54.21 10.80
CA GLU A 61 65.11 55.04 11.94
C GLU A 61 63.59 55.38 11.95
N THR A 62 62.88 55.08 10.89
CA THR A 62 61.46 55.31 10.77
C THR A 62 60.66 54.12 11.17
N ASN A 63 59.89 54.22 12.24
CA ASN A 63 58.83 53.23 12.58
C ASN A 63 57.56 53.65 11.83
N GLY A 64 56.96 52.71 11.15
CA GLY A 64 55.89 52.74 10.20
C GLY A 64 54.81 53.79 10.23
N SER A 65 54.11 53.96 9.11
CA SER A 65 52.93 54.83 8.97
C SER A 65 51.64 54.08 9.38
N MET A 66 50.54 54.87 9.53
CA MET A 66 49.23 54.40 10.06
C MET A 66 48.58 53.15 9.46
N MET A 67 49.08 52.59 8.34
CA MET A 67 48.47 51.39 7.66
C MET A 67 49.38 50.15 7.65
N SER A 68 50.65 50.24 7.98
CA SER A 68 51.55 49.11 8.06
C SER A 68 52.57 49.33 9.17
N PHE A 69 52.44 48.51 10.19
CA PHE A 69 53.38 48.56 11.30
C PHE A 69 54.62 47.75 10.93
N TYR A 70 55.72 48.44 10.75
CA TYR A 70 57.02 47.77 10.61
C TYR A 70 58.02 48.33 11.60
N SER A 71 58.93 47.48 12.00
CA SER A 71 60.07 47.93 12.84
C SER A 71 61.31 47.19 12.49
N PHE A 72 62.41 47.92 12.52
CA PHE A 72 63.76 47.41 12.33
C PHE A 72 64.47 47.35 13.68
N ARG A 73 65.03 46.18 14.00
CA ARG A 73 65.84 46.00 15.21
C ARG A 73 67.20 45.44 14.83
N PRO A 74 68.32 46.10 15.22
CA PRO A 74 69.66 45.52 15.01
C PRO A 74 69.81 44.25 15.82
N ILE A 75 70.33 43.19 15.18
CA ILE A 75 70.55 41.90 15.79
C ILE A 75 72.04 41.48 15.62
N SER A 76 72.49 40.54 16.42
CA SER A 76 73.90 40.02 16.32
C SER A 76 74.06 39.21 15.04
N GLU A 77 75.31 39.18 14.53
CA GLU A 77 75.66 38.40 13.34
C GLU A 77 75.34 36.90 13.55
N ARG A 78 75.47 36.38 14.76
CA ARG A 78 75.22 35.00 15.10
C ARG A 78 73.68 34.68 15.02
N GLU A 79 72.85 35.60 15.40
CA GLU A 79 71.40 35.51 15.27
C GLU A 79 71.00 35.67 13.82
N GLY A 80 71.57 36.65 13.09
CA GLY A 80 71.18 36.95 11.69
C GLY A 80 71.46 35.80 10.72
N ILE A 81 72.63 35.08 10.89
CA ILE A 81 73.03 33.96 10.03
C ILE A 81 72.05 32.77 10.17
N HIS A 82 71.40 32.56 11.34
CA HIS A 82 70.56 31.44 11.62
C HIS A 82 69.08 31.84 11.66
N TYR A 83 68.76 33.07 11.28
CA TYR A 83 67.38 33.58 11.35
C TYR A 83 66.52 32.90 10.32
N ARG A 84 65.34 32.40 10.76
CA ARG A 84 64.33 31.82 9.86
C ARG A 84 63.15 32.77 9.81
N GLN A 85 62.66 33.02 8.62
CA GLN A 85 61.44 33.73 8.42
C GLN A 85 60.27 32.98 9.09
N THR A 86 59.44 33.74 9.79
CA THR A 86 58.31 33.18 10.54
C THR A 86 57.07 34.05 10.36
N PHE A 87 55.93 33.38 10.21
CA PHE A 87 54.62 34.00 10.18
C PHE A 87 53.81 33.52 11.37
N TYR A 88 53.08 34.41 12.04
CA TYR A 88 52.17 34.07 13.13
C TYR A 88 51.14 35.14 13.36
N ASP A 89 50.00 34.75 13.91
CA ASP A 89 48.92 35.71 14.29
C ASP A 89 49.23 36.27 15.68
N SER A 90 48.97 37.56 15.86
CA SER A 90 49.15 38.29 17.14
C SER A 90 48.05 39.35 17.26
N THR A 91 47.98 39.99 18.40
CA THR A 91 47.10 41.12 18.67
C THR A 91 47.95 42.29 19.05
N VAL A 92 47.67 43.47 18.46
CA VAL A 92 48.35 44.72 18.77
C VAL A 92 47.31 45.74 19.24
N TYR A 93 47.59 46.36 20.37
CA TYR A 93 46.77 47.47 20.87
C TYR A 93 47.02 48.73 20.10
N ILE A 94 46.02 49.30 19.52
CA ILE A 94 46.07 50.56 18.77
C ILE A 94 45.60 51.69 19.66
N GLU A 95 46.48 52.58 20.10
CA GLU A 95 46.17 53.70 21.01
C GLU A 95 45.14 54.70 20.39
N ILE A 96 45.07 54.80 19.07
CA ILE A 96 44.15 55.77 18.38
C ILE A 96 42.73 55.30 18.41
N GLU A 97 42.49 53.98 18.34
CA GLU A 97 41.16 53.37 18.27
C GLU A 97 40.71 52.78 19.62
N ASP A 98 41.64 52.74 20.61
CA ASP A 98 41.41 52.15 21.96
C ASP A 98 40.90 50.71 21.92
N GLU A 99 41.37 49.94 20.89
CA GLU A 99 40.97 48.54 20.65
C GLU A 99 42.20 47.65 20.38
N ASP A 100 42.02 46.37 20.73
CA ASP A 100 42.98 45.31 20.36
C ASP A 100 42.69 44.83 18.92
N GLU A 101 43.60 45.08 18.00
CA GLU A 101 43.47 44.67 16.60
C GLU A 101 44.25 43.40 16.30
N PRO A 102 43.60 42.37 15.69
CA PRO A 102 44.26 41.15 15.26
C PRO A 102 45.15 41.44 14.05
N VAL A 103 46.42 41.00 14.10
CA VAL A 103 47.40 41.25 13.05
C VAL A 103 48.11 39.96 12.65
N ARG A 104 48.42 39.82 11.39
CA ARG A 104 49.37 38.82 10.89
C ARG A 104 50.76 39.43 10.94
N VAL A 105 51.73 38.74 11.58
CA VAL A 105 53.08 39.18 11.80
C VAL A 105 54.02 38.33 10.98
N MET A 106 54.90 38.99 10.24
CA MET A 106 56.06 38.37 9.59
C MET A 106 57.34 38.87 10.25
N ARG A 107 58.26 37.97 10.54
CA ARG A 107 59.62 38.35 10.97
C ARG A 107 60.63 37.75 10.02
N THR A 108 61.53 38.57 9.54
CA THR A 108 62.64 38.17 8.70
C THR A 108 63.90 38.97 9.06
N ALA A 109 65.05 38.51 8.63
CA ALA A 109 66.31 39.21 8.85
C ALA A 109 67.04 39.42 7.53
N PHE A 110 67.71 40.56 7.42
CA PHE A 110 68.57 40.88 6.28
C PHE A 110 69.89 41.52 6.71
N ARG A 111 70.84 41.52 5.80
CA ARG A 111 72.21 42.08 6.05
C ARG A 111 72.30 43.39 5.25
N MET A 112 72.74 44.43 5.93
CA MET A 112 73.14 45.71 5.32
C MET A 112 74.52 45.66 4.68
N PRO A 113 74.84 46.60 3.75
CA PRO A 113 76.19 46.65 3.11
C PRO A 113 77.32 46.95 4.08
N ASP A 114 77.02 47.54 5.22
CA ASP A 114 78.01 47.78 6.31
C ASP A 114 78.29 46.51 7.14
N GLY A 115 77.62 45.40 6.85
CA GLY A 115 77.85 44.11 7.53
C GLY A 115 76.88 43.88 8.70
N GLN A 116 76.12 44.89 9.15
CA GLN A 116 75.18 44.79 10.26
C GLN A 116 73.87 44.01 9.84
N TYR A 117 73.42 43.15 10.75
CA TYR A 117 72.10 42.42 10.55
C TYR A 117 70.97 43.15 11.26
N TYR A 118 69.85 43.20 10.58
CA TYR A 118 68.59 43.76 11.09
C TYR A 118 67.47 42.71 11.02
N GLU A 119 66.68 42.62 12.08
CA GLU A 119 65.37 41.96 12.09
C GLU A 119 64.37 42.97 11.61
N LEU A 120 63.62 42.59 10.60
CA LEU A 120 62.40 43.28 10.17
C LEU A 120 61.19 42.55 10.73
N THR A 121 60.39 43.22 11.53
CA THR A 121 59.07 42.77 11.95
C THR A 121 58.07 43.63 11.16
N LEU A 122 57.19 42.96 10.43
CA LEU A 122 56.13 43.56 9.65
C LEU A 122 54.79 43.00 10.12
N MET A 123 53.77 43.86 10.24
CA MET A 123 52.45 43.51 10.70
C MET A 123 51.41 44.12 9.78
N ILE A 124 50.38 43.33 9.43
CA ILE A 124 49.21 43.75 8.67
C ILE A 124 47.98 43.43 9.47
N SER A 125 47.04 44.34 9.57
CA SER A 125 45.72 44.11 10.14
C SER A 125 44.97 43.01 9.35
N ILE A 126 44.35 42.10 10.09
CA ILE A 126 43.57 41.01 9.51
C ILE A 126 42.08 41.22 9.77
N LEU A 127 41.68 42.37 10.30
CA LEU A 127 40.26 42.68 10.62
C LEU A 127 39.41 42.68 9.34
N GLU A 128 39.85 43.38 8.28
CA GLU A 128 39.19 43.39 6.98
C GLU A 128 39.13 42.00 6.34
N ARG A 129 40.15 41.17 6.59
CA ARG A 129 40.20 39.77 6.14
C ARG A 129 39.09 38.95 6.78
N ASP A 130 38.87 39.08 8.07
CA ASP A 130 37.86 38.30 8.81
C ASP A 130 36.45 38.72 8.38
N ASP A 131 36.21 40.00 8.17
CA ASP A 131 34.95 40.51 7.60
C ASP A 131 34.69 40.02 6.16
N MET A 132 35.73 39.95 5.32
CA MET A 132 35.64 39.36 3.98
C MET A 132 35.32 37.87 4.03
N VAL A 133 35.99 37.12 4.91
CA VAL A 133 35.73 35.68 5.08
C VAL A 133 34.30 35.44 5.57
N GLU A 134 33.81 36.24 6.53
CA GLU A 134 32.44 36.15 7.00
C GLU A 134 31.44 36.46 5.87
N ALA A 135 31.62 37.51 5.11
CA ALA A 135 30.77 37.83 3.96
C ALA A 135 30.79 36.73 2.91
N MET A 136 31.98 36.16 2.58
CA MET A 136 32.10 35.01 1.66
C MET A 136 31.34 33.79 2.15
N LEU A 137 31.41 33.48 3.44
CA LEU A 137 30.67 32.34 4.05
C LEU A 137 29.15 32.56 3.96
N TRP A 138 28.65 33.79 4.18
CA TRP A 138 27.25 34.11 4.02
C TRP A 138 26.77 33.96 2.56
N TYR A 139 27.52 34.45 1.59
CA TYR A 139 27.22 34.26 0.17
C TYR A 139 27.25 32.81 -0.24
N LEU A 140 28.25 32.08 0.21
CA LEU A 140 28.36 30.64 -0.04
C LEU A 140 27.20 29.86 0.58
N GLY A 141 26.82 30.17 1.82
CA GLY A 141 25.68 29.56 2.51
C GLY A 141 24.36 29.82 1.75
N ALA A 142 24.17 31.05 1.28
CA ALA A 142 23.01 31.44 0.45
C ALA A 142 22.98 30.66 -0.89
N LEU A 143 24.15 30.53 -1.56
CA LEU A 143 24.28 29.77 -2.80
C LEU A 143 23.98 28.30 -2.59
N PHE A 144 24.51 27.69 -1.53
CA PHE A 144 24.24 26.28 -1.20
C PHE A 144 22.77 26.05 -0.88
N LEU A 145 22.12 26.96 -0.15
CA LEU A 145 20.71 26.88 0.12
C LEU A 145 19.88 26.94 -1.17
N LEU A 146 20.20 27.88 -2.05
CA LEU A 146 19.55 28.01 -3.36
C LEU A 146 19.73 26.73 -4.19
N PHE A 147 20.94 26.18 -4.24
CA PHE A 147 21.26 24.95 -4.95
C PHE A 147 20.48 23.75 -4.37
N LEU A 148 20.40 23.62 -3.05
CA LEU A 148 19.63 22.58 -2.37
C LEU A 148 18.14 22.65 -2.70
N VAL A 149 17.56 23.88 -2.66
CA VAL A 149 16.13 24.09 -2.97
C VAL A 149 15.84 23.77 -4.43
N THR A 150 16.62 24.30 -5.36
CA THR A 150 16.41 24.09 -6.81
C THR A 150 16.57 22.62 -7.20
N THR A 151 17.62 21.95 -6.69
CA THR A 151 17.85 20.53 -6.95
C THR A 151 16.76 19.65 -6.32
N SER A 152 16.31 19.99 -5.10
CA SER A 152 15.23 19.27 -4.42
C SER A 152 13.90 19.36 -5.18
N ILE A 153 13.57 20.54 -5.71
CA ILE A 153 12.40 20.73 -6.57
C ILE A 153 12.55 19.93 -7.88
N GLY A 154 13.73 20.01 -8.53
CA GLY A 154 14.02 19.27 -9.75
C GLY A 154 13.86 17.75 -9.57
N ILE A 155 14.45 17.19 -8.54
CA ILE A 155 14.33 15.76 -8.20
C ILE A 155 12.85 15.39 -8.01
N ARG A 156 12.07 16.20 -7.30
CA ARG A 156 10.65 15.94 -7.05
C ARG A 156 9.84 15.92 -8.35
N LEU A 157 10.08 16.85 -9.26
CA LEU A 157 9.39 16.92 -10.55
C LEU A 157 9.75 15.73 -11.45
N ILE A 158 11.04 15.40 -11.55
CA ILE A 158 11.53 14.26 -12.33
C ILE A 158 10.93 12.95 -11.79
N LEU A 159 11.04 12.70 -10.49
CA LEU A 159 10.50 11.48 -9.89
C LEU A 159 8.98 11.35 -10.09
N LYS A 160 8.23 12.47 -9.97
CA LYS A 160 6.79 12.46 -10.24
C LYS A 160 6.49 12.06 -11.69
N GLY A 161 7.25 12.58 -12.66
CA GLY A 161 7.11 12.23 -14.07
C GLY A 161 7.44 10.76 -14.35
N VAL A 162 8.58 10.30 -13.84
CA VAL A 162 9.07 8.91 -14.03
C VAL A 162 8.12 7.88 -13.43
N PHE A 163 7.57 8.11 -12.24
CA PHE A 163 6.69 7.13 -11.56
C PHE A 163 5.20 7.28 -11.87
N SER A 164 4.79 8.32 -12.61
CA SER A 164 3.39 8.51 -13.01
C SER A 164 2.81 7.32 -13.79
N PRO A 165 3.51 6.71 -14.78
CA PRO A 165 3.01 5.56 -15.51
C PRO A 165 2.76 4.34 -14.62
N LEU A 166 3.65 4.08 -13.66
CA LEU A 166 3.47 2.99 -12.70
C LEU A 166 2.22 3.19 -11.84
N GLN A 167 1.95 4.43 -11.45
CA GLN A 167 0.77 4.74 -10.64
C GLN A 167 -0.53 4.59 -11.44
N ARG A 168 -0.52 4.99 -12.73
CA ARG A 168 -1.67 4.76 -13.62
C ARG A 168 -1.94 3.28 -13.81
N LEU A 169 -0.89 2.47 -14.03
CA LEU A 169 -1.02 1.02 -14.16
C LEU A 169 -1.60 0.39 -12.87
N LEU A 170 -1.12 0.79 -11.70
CA LEU A 170 -1.66 0.31 -10.42
C LEU A 170 -3.14 0.67 -10.24
N ASN A 171 -3.52 1.90 -10.55
CA ASN A 171 -4.92 2.33 -10.48
C ASN A 171 -5.79 1.54 -11.46
N TRP A 172 -5.30 1.30 -12.67
CA TRP A 172 -6.00 0.49 -13.68
C TRP A 172 -6.17 -0.96 -13.20
N LEU A 173 -5.12 -1.58 -12.63
CA LEU A 173 -5.23 -2.93 -12.04
C LEU A 173 -6.29 -3.02 -10.94
N HIS A 174 -6.42 -1.97 -10.12
CA HIS A 174 -7.46 -1.92 -9.08
C HIS A 174 -8.87 -1.68 -9.64
N SER A 175 -9.00 -1.18 -10.87
CA SER A 175 -10.31 -0.98 -11.51
C SER A 175 -10.83 -2.21 -12.25
N ILE A 176 -10.02 -3.28 -12.36
CA ILE A 176 -10.43 -4.53 -13.00
C ILE A 176 -11.43 -5.27 -12.12
N GLU A 177 -12.63 -5.47 -12.65
CA GLU A 177 -13.66 -6.29 -12.01
C GLU A 177 -13.74 -7.66 -12.68
N PRO A 178 -13.76 -8.75 -11.90
CA PRO A 178 -13.91 -10.10 -12.47
C PRO A 178 -15.19 -10.23 -13.29
N GLY A 179 -15.09 -10.78 -14.50
CA GLY A 179 -16.23 -11.01 -15.38
C GLY A 179 -16.76 -9.79 -16.14
N LYS A 180 -16.08 -8.65 -16.02
CA LYS A 180 -16.36 -7.48 -16.88
C LYS A 180 -15.23 -7.29 -17.88
N GLU A 181 -15.58 -6.69 -19.03
CA GLU A 181 -14.62 -6.29 -20.04
C GLU A 181 -13.58 -5.32 -19.44
N LEU A 182 -12.33 -5.48 -19.85
CA LEU A 182 -11.25 -4.65 -19.32
C LEU A 182 -11.42 -3.19 -19.76
N PRO A 183 -11.30 -2.23 -18.83
CA PRO A 183 -11.28 -0.83 -19.21
C PRO A 183 -10.01 -0.53 -20.03
N PRO A 184 -10.05 0.41 -20.99
CA PRO A 184 -8.87 0.78 -21.76
C PRO A 184 -7.79 1.35 -20.84
N LEU A 185 -6.53 0.90 -21.04
CA LEU A 185 -5.38 1.44 -20.32
C LEU A 185 -4.74 2.56 -21.15
N ASP A 186 -4.98 3.82 -20.74
CA ASP A 186 -4.26 4.99 -21.28
C ASP A 186 -3.03 5.27 -20.41
N ASN A 187 -1.87 4.72 -20.80
CA ASN A 187 -0.61 4.85 -20.07
C ASN A 187 0.57 5.21 -20.99
N PRO A 188 0.55 6.42 -21.60
CA PRO A 188 1.64 6.86 -22.45
C PRO A 188 2.93 7.02 -21.64
N THR A 189 3.99 6.34 -22.08
CA THR A 189 5.33 6.42 -21.48
C THR A 189 6.42 6.23 -22.52
N GLN A 190 7.52 6.98 -22.37
CA GLN A 190 8.73 6.79 -23.18
C GLN A 190 9.65 5.72 -22.61
N ILE A 191 9.41 5.28 -21.36
CA ILE A 191 10.21 4.26 -20.68
C ILE A 191 9.75 2.90 -21.17
N ARG A 192 10.68 2.18 -21.83
CA ARG A 192 10.40 0.89 -22.48
C ARG A 192 9.86 -0.14 -21.49
N GLU A 193 10.46 -0.24 -20.30
CA GLU A 193 10.10 -1.21 -19.26
C GLU A 193 8.66 -1.00 -18.77
N PHE A 194 8.22 0.24 -18.64
CA PHE A 194 6.84 0.53 -18.24
C PHE A 194 5.83 0.25 -19.35
N ARG A 195 6.24 0.42 -20.62
CA ARG A 195 5.40 0.06 -21.78
C ARG A 195 5.24 -1.46 -21.87
N GLU A 196 6.35 -2.21 -21.75
CA GLU A 196 6.32 -3.67 -21.75
C GLU A 196 5.49 -4.22 -20.57
N LEU A 197 5.65 -3.65 -19.39
CA LEU A 197 4.85 -4.01 -18.21
C LEU A 197 3.35 -3.73 -18.40
N SER A 198 3.01 -2.57 -18.98
CA SER A 198 1.62 -2.21 -19.26
C SER A 198 1.00 -3.19 -20.28
N GLN A 199 1.73 -3.52 -21.35
CA GLN A 199 1.26 -4.48 -22.35
C GLN A 199 1.07 -5.88 -21.76
N ALA A 200 2.04 -6.36 -20.97
CA ALA A 200 1.94 -7.66 -20.30
C ALA A 200 0.74 -7.73 -19.35
N ALA A 201 0.46 -6.63 -18.62
CA ALA A 201 -0.70 -6.54 -17.73
C ALA A 201 -2.03 -6.59 -18.51
N VAL A 202 -2.13 -5.86 -19.63
CA VAL A 202 -3.31 -5.90 -20.51
C VAL A 202 -3.51 -7.29 -21.11
N ASP A 203 -2.44 -7.92 -21.61
CA ASP A 203 -2.50 -9.26 -22.20
C ASP A 203 -2.91 -10.32 -21.15
N MET A 204 -2.42 -10.20 -19.91
CA MET A 204 -2.82 -11.07 -18.81
C MET A 204 -4.30 -10.87 -18.46
N GLY A 205 -4.74 -9.62 -18.37
CA GLY A 205 -6.15 -9.28 -18.12
C GLY A 205 -7.07 -9.84 -19.20
N ASN A 206 -6.73 -9.66 -20.47
CA ASN A 206 -7.50 -10.19 -21.61
C ASN A 206 -7.56 -11.72 -21.61
N ARG A 207 -6.46 -12.40 -21.27
CA ARG A 207 -6.46 -13.87 -21.14
C ARG A 207 -7.36 -14.33 -19.99
N SER A 208 -7.30 -13.65 -18.84
CA SER A 208 -8.16 -13.95 -17.70
C SER A 208 -9.65 -13.75 -18.03
N TYR A 209 -9.98 -12.66 -18.72
CA TYR A 209 -11.35 -12.39 -19.15
C TYR A 209 -11.87 -13.45 -20.14
N ARG A 210 -11.07 -13.83 -21.14
CA ARG A 210 -11.45 -14.91 -22.09
C ARG A 210 -11.66 -16.25 -21.40
N ALA A 211 -10.75 -16.63 -20.49
CA ALA A 211 -10.89 -17.88 -19.74
C ALA A 211 -12.17 -17.88 -18.88
N TYR A 212 -12.55 -16.72 -18.31
CA TYR A 212 -13.79 -16.55 -17.58
C TYR A 212 -15.02 -16.71 -18.49
N GLU A 213 -15.06 -16.09 -19.67
CA GLU A 213 -16.16 -16.21 -20.63
C GLU A 213 -16.28 -17.64 -21.18
N GLU A 214 -15.16 -18.30 -21.50
CA GLU A 214 -15.15 -19.70 -21.93
C GLU A 214 -15.72 -20.63 -20.81
N GLN A 215 -15.31 -20.41 -19.57
CA GLN A 215 -15.84 -21.16 -18.44
C GLN A 215 -17.35 -20.94 -18.24
N LYS A 216 -17.82 -19.70 -18.38
CA LYS A 216 -19.25 -19.34 -18.31
C LYS A 216 -20.06 -20.06 -19.39
N GLN A 217 -19.62 -19.98 -20.65
CA GLN A 217 -20.26 -20.67 -21.78
C GLN A 217 -20.28 -22.18 -21.59
N PHE A 218 -19.15 -22.75 -21.12
CA PHE A 218 -19.08 -24.19 -20.83
C PHE A 218 -20.14 -24.62 -19.81
N ILE A 219 -20.28 -23.84 -18.71
CA ILE A 219 -21.26 -24.14 -17.66
C ILE A 219 -22.69 -24.04 -18.19
N GLU A 220 -23.00 -22.99 -18.99
CA GLU A 220 -24.31 -22.80 -19.59
C GLU A 220 -24.68 -23.94 -20.54
N ASN A 221 -23.77 -24.30 -21.44
CA ASN A 221 -23.96 -25.40 -22.38
C ASN A 221 -24.09 -26.76 -21.69
N ALA A 222 -23.21 -27.06 -20.73
CA ALA A 222 -23.27 -28.29 -19.94
C ALA A 222 -24.60 -28.42 -19.16
N SER A 223 -25.17 -27.29 -18.72
CA SER A 223 -26.50 -27.28 -18.06
C SER A 223 -27.59 -27.83 -18.96
N HIS A 224 -27.66 -27.32 -20.19
CA HIS A 224 -28.68 -27.73 -21.14
C HIS A 224 -28.46 -29.17 -21.65
N GLU A 225 -27.20 -29.52 -21.94
CA GLU A 225 -26.85 -30.84 -22.45
C GLU A 225 -27.05 -31.98 -21.42
N LEU A 226 -26.96 -31.69 -20.13
CA LEU A 226 -27.23 -32.67 -19.07
C LEU A 226 -28.71 -32.76 -18.66
N GLN A 227 -29.45 -31.64 -18.72
CA GLN A 227 -30.86 -31.62 -18.33
C GLN A 227 -31.74 -32.44 -19.29
N THR A 228 -31.47 -32.33 -20.59
CA THR A 228 -32.28 -32.96 -21.64
C THR A 228 -32.27 -34.51 -21.54
N PRO A 229 -31.10 -35.23 -21.50
CA PRO A 229 -31.11 -36.69 -21.41
C PRO A 229 -31.69 -37.21 -20.08
N LEU A 230 -31.49 -36.45 -18.97
CA LEU A 230 -32.08 -36.81 -17.69
C LEU A 230 -33.61 -36.67 -17.70
N ALA A 231 -34.11 -35.63 -18.34
CA ALA A 231 -35.59 -35.43 -18.49
C ALA A 231 -36.20 -36.54 -19.38
N ILE A 232 -35.52 -36.90 -20.48
CA ILE A 232 -35.97 -37.97 -21.38
C ILE A 232 -35.95 -39.35 -20.65
N ALA A 233 -34.85 -39.64 -19.89
CA ALA A 233 -34.75 -40.85 -19.13
C ALA A 233 -35.89 -40.96 -18.09
N ARG A 234 -36.18 -39.86 -17.37
CA ARG A 234 -37.25 -39.79 -16.38
C ARG A 234 -38.63 -39.98 -17.03
N GLY A 235 -38.89 -39.32 -18.14
CA GLY A 235 -40.16 -39.48 -18.86
C GLY A 235 -40.36 -40.93 -19.39
N LYS A 236 -39.29 -41.60 -19.82
CA LYS A 236 -39.39 -43.03 -20.18
C LYS A 236 -39.70 -43.96 -19.00
N VAL A 237 -39.15 -43.65 -17.82
CA VAL A 237 -39.49 -44.40 -16.60
C VAL A 237 -40.96 -44.16 -16.19
N GLU A 238 -41.44 -42.93 -16.27
CA GLU A 238 -42.85 -42.57 -16.04
C GLU A 238 -43.80 -43.39 -16.98
N LEU A 239 -43.50 -43.39 -18.30
CA LEU A 239 -44.28 -44.17 -19.26
C LEU A 239 -44.26 -45.66 -19.01
N LEU A 240 -43.10 -46.22 -18.60
CA LEU A 240 -43.00 -47.61 -18.26
C LEU A 240 -43.81 -47.97 -16.99
N ALA A 241 -43.87 -47.05 -16.01
CA ALA A 241 -44.64 -47.23 -14.80
C ALA A 241 -46.18 -47.23 -15.01
N GLU A 242 -46.66 -46.67 -16.13
CA GLU A 242 -48.11 -46.71 -16.52
C GLU A 242 -48.55 -48.08 -17.10
N SER A 243 -47.62 -49.01 -17.33
CA SER A 243 -47.96 -50.33 -17.92
C SER A 243 -48.70 -51.22 -16.91
N GLU A 244 -49.89 -51.67 -17.28
CA GLU A 244 -50.71 -52.57 -16.45
C GLU A 244 -50.10 -53.99 -16.25
N THR A 245 -49.02 -54.34 -16.97
CA THR A 245 -48.41 -55.66 -16.97
C THR A 245 -47.23 -55.80 -15.99
N LEU A 246 -46.90 -54.74 -15.25
CA LEU A 246 -45.77 -54.75 -14.32
C LEU A 246 -46.05 -55.58 -13.06
N THR A 247 -45.04 -56.33 -12.66
CA THR A 247 -45.06 -57.02 -11.34
C THR A 247 -44.75 -55.99 -10.24
N GLU A 248 -45.16 -56.29 -9.01
CA GLU A 248 -44.87 -55.43 -7.84
C GLU A 248 -43.34 -55.19 -7.68
N GLN A 249 -42.53 -56.19 -7.98
CA GLN A 249 -41.07 -56.08 -7.92
C GLN A 249 -40.53 -55.10 -8.98
N GLN A 250 -41.05 -55.17 -10.22
CA GLN A 250 -40.67 -54.23 -11.30
C GLN A 250 -41.11 -52.80 -11.01
N MET A 251 -42.26 -52.63 -10.38
CA MET A 251 -42.72 -51.31 -9.97
C MET A 251 -41.81 -50.68 -8.91
N LYS A 252 -41.38 -51.49 -7.92
CA LYS A 252 -40.38 -51.01 -6.91
C LYS A 252 -39.04 -50.64 -7.53
N GLU A 253 -38.58 -51.37 -8.55
CA GLU A 253 -37.32 -51.05 -9.26
C GLU A 253 -37.45 -49.78 -10.10
N LEU A 254 -38.59 -49.60 -10.79
CA LEU A 254 -38.88 -48.35 -11.51
C LEU A 254 -38.96 -47.14 -10.59
N ASP A 255 -39.60 -47.25 -9.42
CA ASP A 255 -39.65 -46.17 -8.43
C ASP A 255 -38.23 -45.81 -7.91
N ALA A 256 -37.39 -46.84 -7.66
CA ALA A 256 -35.98 -46.64 -7.27
C ALA A 256 -35.19 -45.92 -8.37
N ILE A 257 -35.38 -46.25 -9.65
CA ILE A 257 -34.75 -45.59 -10.79
C ILE A 257 -35.24 -44.17 -10.91
N TYR A 258 -36.55 -43.92 -10.84
CA TYR A 258 -37.18 -42.62 -10.88
C TYR A 258 -36.68 -41.66 -9.82
N THR A 259 -36.61 -42.18 -8.58
CA THR A 259 -36.07 -41.42 -7.43
C THR A 259 -34.60 -41.08 -7.65
N THR A 260 -33.81 -42.03 -8.19
CA THR A 260 -32.36 -41.82 -8.47
C THR A 260 -32.15 -40.77 -9.57
N LEU A 261 -32.95 -40.83 -10.65
CA LEU A 261 -32.93 -39.81 -11.70
C LEU A 261 -33.33 -38.45 -11.17
N GLY A 262 -34.36 -38.37 -10.32
CA GLY A 262 -34.79 -37.13 -9.65
C GLY A 262 -33.67 -36.52 -8.81
N ARG A 263 -32.92 -37.32 -8.09
CA ARG A 263 -31.72 -36.85 -7.35
C ARG A 263 -30.64 -36.34 -8.28
N ALA A 264 -30.34 -37.06 -9.37
CA ALA A 264 -29.36 -36.64 -10.36
C ALA A 264 -29.72 -35.27 -10.98
N VAL A 265 -31.01 -35.06 -11.32
CA VAL A 265 -31.50 -33.77 -11.82
C VAL A 265 -31.33 -32.64 -10.79
N LYS A 266 -31.74 -32.90 -9.53
CA LYS A 266 -31.57 -31.89 -8.44
C LYS A 266 -30.09 -31.56 -8.20
N LEU A 267 -29.23 -32.57 -8.17
CA LEU A 267 -27.80 -32.43 -7.95
C LEU A 267 -27.15 -31.59 -9.07
N ASN A 268 -27.46 -31.92 -10.32
CA ASN A 268 -26.97 -31.19 -11.49
C ASN A 268 -27.41 -29.69 -11.44
N LYS A 269 -28.71 -29.44 -11.21
CA LYS A 269 -29.23 -28.06 -11.05
C LYS A 269 -28.53 -27.31 -9.92
N SER A 270 -28.28 -27.97 -8.79
CA SER A 270 -27.60 -27.34 -7.64
C SER A 270 -26.13 -27.03 -7.90
N LEU A 271 -25.40 -27.91 -8.58
CA LEU A 271 -23.99 -27.68 -8.96
C LEU A 271 -23.85 -26.54 -9.95
N LEU A 272 -24.74 -26.48 -10.95
CA LEU A 272 -24.78 -25.43 -11.94
C LEU A 272 -25.13 -24.07 -11.30
N LEU A 273 -26.09 -24.05 -10.38
CA LEU A 273 -26.43 -22.85 -9.62
C LEU A 273 -25.23 -22.34 -8.79
N LEU A 274 -24.54 -23.25 -8.06
CA LEU A 274 -23.33 -22.88 -7.32
C LEU A 274 -22.27 -22.28 -8.22
N SER A 275 -22.02 -22.91 -9.38
CA SER A 275 -21.04 -22.41 -10.34
C SER A 275 -21.43 -21.04 -10.90
N ARG A 276 -22.70 -20.81 -11.22
CA ARG A 276 -23.20 -19.50 -11.69
C ARG A 276 -23.02 -18.41 -10.64
N ILE A 277 -23.30 -18.71 -9.36
CA ILE A 277 -23.13 -17.75 -8.27
C ILE A 277 -21.64 -17.43 -8.06
N GLU A 278 -20.79 -18.47 -8.00
CA GLU A 278 -19.33 -18.30 -7.83
C GLU A 278 -18.68 -17.51 -8.96
N ASN A 279 -19.22 -17.63 -10.17
CA ASN A 279 -18.79 -16.88 -11.35
C ASN A 279 -19.48 -15.52 -11.51
N GLY A 280 -20.22 -15.01 -10.50
CA GLY A 280 -20.81 -13.69 -10.52
C GLY A 280 -21.91 -13.45 -11.58
N GLN A 281 -22.54 -14.52 -12.09
CA GLN A 281 -23.56 -14.41 -13.16
C GLN A 281 -24.87 -13.76 -12.74
N TYR A 282 -25.03 -13.41 -11.46
CA TYR A 282 -26.19 -12.71 -10.89
C TYR A 282 -25.85 -11.24 -10.59
N ALA A 283 -25.51 -10.47 -11.63
CA ALA A 283 -25.04 -9.08 -11.50
C ALA A 283 -26.13 -8.10 -11.05
N GLU A 284 -27.39 -8.36 -11.38
CA GLU A 284 -28.51 -7.50 -10.98
C GLU A 284 -28.81 -7.67 -9.50
N THR A 285 -28.64 -6.63 -8.73
CA THR A 285 -28.94 -6.60 -7.30
C THR A 285 -29.94 -5.50 -6.99
N GLU A 286 -30.93 -5.82 -6.16
CA GLU A 286 -31.92 -4.90 -5.66
C GLU A 286 -32.02 -4.94 -4.13
N ASP A 287 -32.79 -4.03 -3.55
CA ASP A 287 -32.98 -3.98 -2.09
C ASP A 287 -34.19 -4.87 -1.70
N VAL A 288 -33.89 -6.12 -1.33
CA VAL A 288 -34.86 -7.18 -1.04
C VAL A 288 -35.24 -7.17 0.45
N SER A 289 -36.53 -7.19 0.76
CA SER A 289 -37.04 -7.40 2.11
C SER A 289 -37.06 -8.90 2.44
N VAL A 290 -36.22 -9.30 3.40
CA VAL A 290 -36.15 -10.69 3.86
C VAL A 290 -37.46 -11.15 4.48
N ASP A 291 -38.16 -10.25 5.20
CA ASP A 291 -39.45 -10.53 5.83
C ASP A 291 -40.49 -10.87 4.79
N GLU A 292 -40.64 -10.04 3.74
CA GLU A 292 -41.60 -10.29 2.65
C GLU A 292 -41.37 -11.62 1.94
N VAL A 293 -40.11 -11.95 1.66
CA VAL A 293 -39.77 -13.21 1.00
C VAL A 293 -40.06 -14.41 1.90
N ILE A 294 -39.75 -14.32 3.20
CA ILE A 294 -40.03 -15.41 4.16
C ILE A 294 -41.55 -15.59 4.28
N ASP A 295 -42.30 -14.52 4.46
CA ASP A 295 -43.78 -14.59 4.66
C ASP A 295 -44.48 -15.15 3.43
N HIS A 296 -43.89 -14.99 2.25
CA HIS A 296 -44.41 -15.62 1.01
C HIS A 296 -44.03 -17.10 0.89
N LEU A 297 -42.86 -17.50 1.37
CA LEU A 297 -42.38 -18.88 1.27
C LEU A 297 -42.91 -19.83 2.37
N LEU A 298 -43.16 -19.30 3.56
CA LEU A 298 -43.50 -20.11 4.74
C LEU A 298 -44.81 -20.93 4.58
N PRO A 299 -45.93 -20.40 4.05
CA PRO A 299 -47.13 -21.19 3.91
C PRO A 299 -46.94 -22.46 3.08
N ASP A 300 -46.40 -22.32 1.88
CA ASP A 300 -46.18 -23.45 0.96
C ASP A 300 -45.25 -24.51 1.55
N LEU A 301 -44.23 -24.06 2.28
CA LEU A 301 -43.26 -24.95 2.90
C LEU A 301 -43.84 -25.68 4.11
N LEU A 302 -44.71 -25.03 4.90
CA LEU A 302 -45.37 -25.64 6.03
C LEU A 302 -46.36 -26.76 5.57
N ASP A 303 -47.14 -26.50 4.51
CA ASP A 303 -48.04 -27.48 3.92
C ASP A 303 -47.32 -28.75 3.49
N ILE A 304 -46.13 -28.63 2.88
CA ILE A 304 -45.29 -29.81 2.51
C ILE A 304 -44.90 -30.66 3.72
N TYR A 305 -44.64 -30.03 4.88
CA TYR A 305 -44.21 -30.69 6.12
C TYR A 305 -45.27 -30.77 7.19
N GLU A 306 -46.58 -30.60 6.84
CA GLU A 306 -47.73 -30.68 7.77
C GLU A 306 -47.70 -31.94 8.61
N HIS A 307 -47.32 -33.07 8.01
CA HIS A 307 -47.22 -34.37 8.67
C HIS A 307 -46.31 -34.39 9.90
N LYS A 308 -45.39 -33.43 10.04
CA LYS A 308 -44.48 -33.31 11.20
C LYS A 308 -45.09 -32.53 12.35
N GLN A 309 -46.19 -31.83 12.18
CA GLN A 309 -46.87 -31.08 13.22
C GLN A 309 -45.98 -30.04 13.92
N ILE A 310 -45.12 -29.33 13.15
CA ILE A 310 -44.11 -28.40 13.67
C ILE A 310 -44.84 -27.10 14.13
N ARG A 311 -44.53 -26.63 15.33
CA ARG A 311 -45.01 -25.40 15.88
C ARG A 311 -44.20 -24.20 15.37
N LEU A 312 -44.78 -23.33 14.58
CA LEU A 312 -44.14 -22.12 14.07
C LEU A 312 -44.27 -20.95 15.06
N SER A 313 -43.14 -20.30 15.35
CA SER A 313 -43.06 -18.97 16.00
C SER A 313 -42.39 -17.99 15.07
N ARG A 314 -43.13 -16.99 14.57
CA ARG A 314 -42.61 -15.92 13.70
C ARG A 314 -42.60 -14.61 14.47
N GLN A 315 -41.40 -13.97 14.54
CA GLN A 315 -41.22 -12.67 15.19
C GLN A 315 -40.57 -11.69 14.20
N HIS A 316 -41.18 -10.54 14.06
CA HIS A 316 -40.72 -9.45 13.22
C HIS A 316 -39.99 -8.39 14.07
N GLY A 317 -38.92 -7.81 13.56
CA GLY A 317 -38.31 -6.63 14.15
C GLY A 317 -39.16 -5.37 13.91
N GLU A 318 -38.82 -4.28 14.60
CA GLU A 318 -39.47 -2.97 14.40
C GLU A 318 -39.33 -2.45 12.95
N HIS A 319 -38.26 -2.82 12.27
CA HIS A 319 -38.02 -2.51 10.87
C HIS A 319 -37.64 -3.79 10.11
N PRO A 320 -37.99 -3.89 8.80
CA PRO A 320 -37.73 -5.07 8.00
C PRO A 320 -36.21 -5.25 7.79
N PHE A 321 -35.75 -6.51 7.80
CA PHE A 321 -34.39 -6.85 7.42
C PHE A 321 -34.26 -6.79 5.89
N ARG A 322 -33.59 -5.76 5.37
CA ARG A 322 -33.33 -5.59 3.94
C ARG A 322 -31.94 -5.98 3.57
N ILE A 323 -31.78 -6.68 2.46
CA ILE A 323 -30.46 -7.11 1.93
C ILE A 323 -30.35 -6.68 0.48
N ARG A 324 -29.14 -6.30 0.05
CA ARG A 324 -28.85 -6.01 -1.36
C ARG A 324 -28.44 -7.30 -2.05
N CYS A 325 -29.34 -7.89 -2.84
CA CYS A 325 -29.17 -9.21 -3.44
C CYS A 325 -30.02 -9.31 -4.71
N ASN A 326 -29.71 -10.27 -5.59
CA ASN A 326 -30.64 -10.67 -6.63
C ASN A 326 -31.86 -11.35 -5.99
N HIS A 327 -33.07 -10.97 -6.37
CA HIS A 327 -34.33 -11.46 -5.77
C HIS A 327 -34.47 -12.98 -5.79
N SER A 328 -34.17 -13.60 -6.94
CA SER A 328 -34.19 -15.07 -7.07
C SER A 328 -33.17 -15.76 -6.16
N LEU A 329 -31.95 -15.18 -5.99
CA LEU A 329 -30.98 -15.72 -5.05
C LEU A 329 -31.43 -15.57 -3.59
N ALA A 330 -32.09 -14.47 -3.24
CA ALA A 330 -32.68 -14.28 -1.90
C ALA A 330 -33.71 -15.35 -1.61
N GLN A 331 -34.63 -15.63 -2.56
CA GLN A 331 -35.61 -16.71 -2.44
C GLN A 331 -34.97 -18.09 -2.26
N ILE A 332 -33.91 -18.38 -3.04
CA ILE A 332 -33.18 -19.65 -2.94
C ILE A 332 -32.47 -19.78 -1.58
N LEU A 333 -31.81 -18.73 -1.12
CA LEU A 333 -31.14 -18.69 0.18
C LEU A 333 -32.12 -19.00 1.32
N LEU A 334 -33.21 -18.25 1.39
CA LEU A 334 -34.18 -18.35 2.46
C LEU A 334 -34.95 -19.68 2.39
N SER A 335 -35.32 -20.12 1.19
CA SER A 335 -35.93 -21.44 0.99
C SER A 335 -35.03 -22.59 1.44
N ASN A 336 -33.73 -22.53 1.15
CA ASN A 336 -32.79 -23.57 1.62
C ASN A 336 -32.66 -23.60 3.16
N LEU A 337 -32.60 -22.44 3.80
CA LEU A 337 -32.51 -22.35 5.26
C LEU A 337 -33.81 -22.86 5.92
N ILE A 338 -34.98 -22.44 5.44
CA ILE A 338 -36.29 -22.85 5.99
C ILE A 338 -36.52 -24.36 5.75
N LYS A 339 -36.26 -24.84 4.51
CA LYS A 339 -36.39 -26.26 4.19
C LYS A 339 -35.47 -27.11 5.04
N ASN A 340 -34.21 -26.67 5.29
CA ASN A 340 -33.31 -27.35 6.17
C ASN A 340 -33.88 -27.46 7.60
N ALA A 341 -34.40 -26.34 8.12
CA ALA A 341 -34.98 -26.29 9.45
C ALA A 341 -36.25 -27.15 9.60
N LEU A 342 -37.08 -27.27 8.55
CA LEU A 342 -38.28 -28.14 8.53
C LEU A 342 -37.89 -29.61 8.35
N LEU A 343 -37.04 -29.93 7.38
CA LEU A 343 -36.63 -31.30 7.06
C LEU A 343 -35.94 -32.00 8.23
N HIS A 344 -35.08 -31.28 8.92
CA HIS A 344 -34.29 -31.79 10.04
C HIS A 344 -34.90 -31.55 11.41
N ASN A 345 -36.09 -30.96 11.48
CA ASN A 345 -36.87 -30.85 12.71
C ASN A 345 -37.42 -32.20 13.18
N GLN A 346 -37.72 -32.27 14.46
CA GLN A 346 -38.44 -33.42 15.07
C GLN A 346 -39.92 -33.30 14.83
N ASP A 347 -40.63 -34.45 14.89
CA ASP A 347 -42.11 -34.44 14.84
C ASP A 347 -42.64 -33.79 16.12
N GLY A 348 -43.56 -32.83 15.98
CA GLY A 348 -44.05 -31.98 17.07
C GLY A 348 -43.06 -30.93 17.58
N GLY A 349 -41.90 -30.78 16.93
CA GLY A 349 -40.85 -29.80 17.28
C GLY A 349 -41.24 -28.36 17.04
N GLU A 350 -40.29 -27.45 17.24
CA GLU A 350 -40.50 -26.00 17.11
C GLU A 350 -39.62 -25.43 15.99
N LEU A 351 -40.20 -24.46 15.26
CA LEU A 351 -39.47 -23.63 14.30
C LEU A 351 -39.66 -22.17 14.70
N HIS A 352 -38.55 -21.50 15.07
CA HIS A 352 -38.54 -20.08 15.38
C HIS A 352 -37.86 -19.32 14.24
N VAL A 353 -38.55 -18.32 13.68
CA VAL A 353 -38.03 -17.43 12.64
C VAL A 353 -38.10 -16.01 13.16
N VAL A 354 -36.97 -15.42 13.47
CA VAL A 354 -36.85 -14.10 14.09
C VAL A 354 -36.04 -13.17 13.18
N THR A 355 -36.64 -12.06 12.81
CA THR A 355 -35.93 -10.99 12.06
C THR A 355 -35.71 -9.77 12.95
N THR A 356 -34.57 -9.13 12.77
CA THR A 356 -34.19 -7.83 13.31
C THR A 356 -33.78 -6.93 12.15
N PRO A 357 -33.58 -5.61 12.31
CA PRO A 357 -33.15 -4.75 11.20
C PRO A 357 -31.80 -5.14 10.58
N ARG A 358 -31.01 -6.00 11.25
CA ARG A 358 -29.66 -6.39 10.82
C ARG A 358 -29.44 -7.88 10.67
N SER A 359 -30.38 -8.72 11.06
CA SER A 359 -30.18 -10.18 11.09
C SER A 359 -31.48 -10.94 10.89
N LEU A 360 -31.34 -12.18 10.39
CA LEU A 360 -32.33 -13.25 10.41
C LEU A 360 -31.79 -14.39 11.25
N THR A 361 -32.56 -14.88 12.19
CA THR A 361 -32.28 -16.08 12.97
C THR A 361 -33.37 -17.13 12.70
N ILE A 362 -32.95 -18.33 12.27
CA ILE A 362 -33.84 -19.49 12.10
C ILE A 362 -33.37 -20.56 13.11
N LYS A 363 -34.26 -20.99 14.00
CA LYS A 363 -34.00 -22.04 14.98
C LYS A 363 -34.98 -23.17 14.80
N ASN A 364 -34.48 -24.39 14.89
CA ASN A 364 -35.32 -25.59 14.88
C ASN A 364 -34.86 -26.58 15.96
N THR A 365 -35.79 -27.35 16.51
CA THR A 365 -35.46 -28.39 17.51
C THR A 365 -34.51 -29.42 16.95
N GLY A 366 -33.54 -29.88 17.75
CA GLY A 366 -32.55 -30.88 17.37
C GLY A 366 -31.97 -31.57 18.59
N ASP A 367 -31.49 -32.81 18.42
CA ASP A 367 -31.01 -33.67 19.52
C ASP A 367 -29.53 -33.46 19.84
N GLU A 368 -28.69 -33.20 18.83
CA GLU A 368 -27.24 -33.16 18.96
C GLU A 368 -26.65 -32.04 18.11
N PRO A 369 -25.55 -31.40 18.55
CA PRO A 369 -24.86 -30.39 17.75
C PRO A 369 -24.32 -30.96 16.45
N LEU A 370 -24.36 -30.16 15.38
CA LEU A 370 -23.72 -30.51 14.11
C LEU A 370 -22.30 -29.94 14.07
N ASP A 371 -21.43 -30.55 13.24
CA ASP A 371 -20.06 -30.08 13.04
C ASP A 371 -20.09 -28.74 12.23
N ALA A 372 -19.93 -27.62 12.93
CA ALA A 372 -19.99 -26.26 12.34
C ALA A 372 -19.01 -26.06 11.20
N ASP A 373 -17.82 -26.71 11.27
CA ASP A 373 -16.76 -26.56 10.26
C ASP A 373 -17.06 -27.33 8.97
N LYS A 374 -17.90 -28.35 9.05
CA LYS A 374 -18.27 -29.21 7.91
C LYS A 374 -19.67 -28.93 7.36
N LEU A 375 -20.55 -28.35 8.18
CA LEU A 375 -21.97 -28.19 7.87
C LEU A 375 -22.23 -27.48 6.53
N PHE A 376 -21.41 -26.52 6.17
CA PHE A 376 -21.51 -25.76 4.93
C PHE A 376 -20.67 -26.31 3.76
N ARG A 377 -19.97 -27.44 3.96
CA ARG A 377 -19.24 -28.11 2.87
C ARG A 377 -20.20 -28.80 1.91
N ARG A 378 -19.82 -28.85 0.64
CA ARG A 378 -20.58 -29.55 -0.41
C ARG A 378 -20.65 -31.04 -0.07
N PHE A 379 -21.81 -31.67 -0.29
CA PHE A 379 -22.06 -33.10 -0.05
C PHE A 379 -21.94 -33.52 1.40
N TYR A 380 -21.94 -32.61 2.34
CA TYR A 380 -21.92 -32.99 3.75
C TYR A 380 -23.31 -33.46 4.20
N HIS A 381 -23.32 -34.66 4.79
CA HIS A 381 -24.50 -35.26 5.44
C HIS A 381 -24.14 -35.58 6.89
N SER A 382 -24.96 -35.19 7.83
CA SER A 382 -24.82 -35.77 9.19
C SER A 382 -25.15 -37.27 9.17
N VAL A 383 -24.50 -38.06 10.02
CA VAL A 383 -24.63 -39.54 10.07
C VAL A 383 -26.07 -40.03 10.19
N LYS A 384 -26.98 -39.15 10.65
CA LYS A 384 -28.43 -39.42 10.78
C LYS A 384 -29.26 -38.81 9.64
N GLY A 385 -28.63 -38.29 8.56
CA GLY A 385 -29.32 -37.64 7.46
C GLY A 385 -30.19 -38.60 6.66
N LYS A 386 -31.46 -38.24 6.49
CA LYS A 386 -32.40 -38.95 5.62
C LYS A 386 -31.85 -39.03 4.19
N LYS A 387 -32.04 -40.18 3.52
CA LYS A 387 -31.53 -40.50 2.16
C LYS A 387 -31.92 -39.51 1.06
N ASP A 388 -32.79 -38.51 1.31
CA ASP A 388 -33.34 -37.60 0.30
C ASP A 388 -32.66 -36.24 0.18
N SER A 389 -31.64 -35.93 0.99
CA SER A 389 -30.91 -34.67 0.89
C SER A 389 -29.70 -34.78 -0.04
N THR A 390 -29.46 -33.78 -0.89
CA THR A 390 -28.29 -33.72 -1.79
C THR A 390 -27.00 -33.24 -1.09
N GLY A 391 -27.10 -32.77 0.15
CA GLY A 391 -25.98 -32.18 0.88
C GLY A 391 -25.47 -30.85 0.29
N LEU A 392 -26.23 -30.22 -0.59
CA LEU A 392 -25.85 -28.96 -1.26
C LEU A 392 -26.62 -27.73 -0.77
N GLY A 393 -27.76 -27.88 -0.08
CA GLY A 393 -28.62 -26.75 0.28
C GLY A 393 -27.94 -25.71 1.15
N LEU A 394 -27.25 -26.11 2.22
CA LEU A 394 -26.51 -25.18 3.09
C LEU A 394 -25.26 -24.61 2.41
N ALA A 395 -24.60 -25.37 1.53
CA ALA A 395 -23.49 -24.85 0.72
C ALA A 395 -23.96 -23.77 -0.25
N ILE A 396 -25.14 -23.96 -0.90
CA ILE A 396 -25.79 -22.94 -1.73
C ILE A 396 -26.11 -21.69 -0.90
N ALA A 397 -26.74 -21.88 0.27
CA ALA A 397 -27.08 -20.77 1.15
C ALA A 397 -25.84 -19.97 1.57
N GLN A 398 -24.75 -20.63 1.93
CA GLN A 398 -23.49 -19.96 2.30
C GLN A 398 -22.87 -19.22 1.11
N THR A 399 -22.90 -19.81 -0.10
CA THR A 399 -22.35 -19.17 -1.31
C THR A 399 -23.14 -17.92 -1.67
N ILE A 400 -24.48 -17.97 -1.61
CA ILE A 400 -25.33 -16.79 -1.83
C ILE A 400 -25.07 -15.72 -0.77
N ALA A 401 -25.01 -16.11 0.51
CA ALA A 401 -24.72 -15.17 1.60
C ALA A 401 -23.40 -14.43 1.35
N LYS A 402 -22.32 -15.14 1.04
CA LYS A 402 -21.01 -14.52 0.70
C LYS A 402 -21.09 -13.60 -0.51
N ALA A 403 -21.76 -14.02 -1.58
CA ALA A 403 -21.91 -13.21 -2.80
C ALA A 403 -22.71 -11.92 -2.54
N SER A 404 -23.56 -11.91 -1.50
CA SER A 404 -24.42 -10.77 -1.09
C SER A 404 -23.87 -9.99 0.11
N SER A 405 -22.59 -10.16 0.47
CA SER A 405 -21.94 -9.52 1.62
C SER A 405 -22.67 -9.78 2.95
N LEU A 406 -23.16 -11.00 3.10
CA LEU A 406 -23.79 -11.49 4.30
C LEU A 406 -22.94 -12.59 4.93
N ARG A 407 -23.00 -12.70 6.25
CA ARG A 407 -22.38 -13.80 7.00
C ARG A 407 -23.47 -14.75 7.50
N LEU A 408 -23.35 -16.02 7.13
CA LEU A 408 -24.18 -17.12 7.62
C LEU A 408 -23.37 -17.96 8.62
N THR A 409 -23.87 -18.07 9.84
CA THR A 409 -23.27 -18.88 10.91
C THR A 409 -24.24 -19.88 11.49
N TYR A 410 -23.70 -20.90 12.14
CA TYR A 410 -24.44 -21.93 12.84
C TYR A 410 -23.97 -22.04 14.28
N GLU A 411 -24.90 -22.17 15.20
CA GLU A 411 -24.67 -22.51 16.60
C GLU A 411 -25.72 -23.51 17.07
N TRP A 412 -25.36 -24.32 18.08
CA TRP A 412 -26.31 -25.18 18.76
C TRP A 412 -26.48 -24.71 20.21
N ARG A 413 -27.69 -24.36 20.60
CA ARG A 413 -28.02 -23.84 21.94
C ARG A 413 -29.37 -24.38 22.42
N GLU A 414 -29.43 -24.81 23.66
CA GLU A 414 -30.67 -25.16 24.35
C GLU A 414 -31.52 -26.18 23.59
N GLY A 415 -30.90 -27.21 22.96
CA GLY A 415 -31.61 -28.22 22.20
C GLY A 415 -32.09 -27.74 20.82
N MET A 416 -31.55 -26.62 20.32
CA MET A 416 -31.94 -26.04 19.01
C MET A 416 -30.75 -25.82 18.11
N HIS A 417 -30.91 -26.14 16.83
CA HIS A 417 -30.03 -25.69 15.76
C HIS A 417 -30.35 -24.23 15.41
N CYS A 418 -29.39 -23.35 15.51
CA CYS A 418 -29.55 -21.92 15.25
C CYS A 418 -28.72 -21.50 14.03
N PHE A 419 -29.38 -21.05 12.98
CA PHE A 419 -28.77 -20.44 11.80
C PHE A 419 -28.95 -18.93 11.87
N LEU A 420 -27.84 -18.17 11.82
CA LEU A 420 -27.85 -16.73 11.92
C LEU A 420 -27.27 -16.13 10.65
N LEU A 421 -28.05 -15.29 9.97
CA LEU A 421 -27.68 -14.51 8.80
C LEU A 421 -27.58 -13.03 9.19
N VAL A 422 -26.42 -12.40 9.00
CA VAL A 422 -26.16 -11.00 9.36
C VAL A 422 -25.50 -10.24 8.21
N LYS A 423 -25.69 -8.91 8.15
CA LYS A 423 -24.90 -8.05 7.26
C LYS A 423 -23.46 -8.01 7.74
N GLU A 424 -22.51 -8.25 6.82
CA GLU A 424 -21.11 -8.00 7.12
C GLU A 424 -20.87 -6.50 7.26
N SER A 425 -20.33 -6.06 8.42
CA SER A 425 -19.90 -4.67 8.58
C SER A 425 -18.78 -4.39 7.57
N GLN A 426 -18.99 -3.46 6.63
CA GLN A 426 -17.90 -2.94 5.81
C GLN A 426 -16.85 -2.34 6.75
N LYS A 427 -15.73 -3.03 6.94
CA LYS A 427 -14.53 -2.40 7.49
C LYS A 427 -14.09 -1.36 6.45
N HIS A 428 -14.30 -0.11 6.75
CA HIS A 428 -13.62 0.98 6.05
C HIS A 428 -12.10 0.76 6.21
N SER A 429 -11.46 0.38 5.10
CA SER A 429 -9.99 0.29 4.94
C SER A 429 -9.46 1.64 4.46
#